data_602e392cddd86563d407325b8b16f1f8
#
_entry.id   602e392cddd86563d407325b8b16f1f8
#
_cell.length_a   1.000
_cell.length_b   1.000
_cell.length_c   1.000
_cell.angle_alpha   90.00
_cell.angle_beta   90.00
_cell.angle_gamma   90.00
#
_symmetry.space_group_name_H-M   'P 1'
#
loop_
_entity.id
_entity.type
_entity.pdbx_description
1 polymer ?
#
loop_
_entity_poly.entity_id
_entity_poly.type
_entity_poly.pdbx_seq_one_letter_code
_entity_poly.pdbx_strand_id
1 'polypeptide(L)'
;MEATNRGAYDVGGKSIGLNINLPHEQYPNPYITPELCFRFHYFAVRKLHFLLRTRALVVFPGGYGTFDELFETLTLVQTRTIKPIPIVLVGEEYWRRSFDVDFLVDEGVIDAEDRELFWYAETAEEIWNGLLDWYQHNGEPLITARSD
;
A
#
# COMPACT_ATOMS: atom_id res chain seq x y z
N MET A 1 8.71 6.55 -2.56
CA MET A 1 8.35 6.94 -1.18
C MET A 1 8.68 8.40 -0.86
N GLU A 2 9.85 8.92 -1.21
CA GLU A 2 10.21 10.32 -0.95
C GLU A 2 9.20 11.31 -1.53
N ALA A 3 8.77 11.15 -2.78
CA ALA A 3 7.77 12.03 -3.42
C ALA A 3 6.44 12.09 -2.65
N THR A 4 5.98 10.97 -2.08
CA THR A 4 4.75 10.91 -1.29
C THR A 4 4.91 11.68 0.04
N ASN A 5 6.04 11.49 0.72
CA ASN A 5 6.32 12.24 1.96
C ASN A 5 6.48 13.73 1.68
N ARG A 6 7.14 14.09 0.56
CA ARG A 6 7.28 15.47 0.13
C ARG A 6 5.93 16.11 -0.17
N GLY A 7 5.04 15.42 -0.88
CA GLY A 7 3.69 15.92 -1.15
C GLY A 7 2.90 16.22 0.13
N ALA A 8 3.00 15.36 1.15
CA ALA A 8 2.41 15.63 2.46
C ALA A 8 3.05 16.87 3.13
N TYR A 9 4.39 16.96 3.10
CA TYR A 9 5.13 18.08 3.67
C TYR A 9 4.76 19.43 3.01
N ASP A 10 4.68 19.47 1.68
CA ASP A 10 4.39 20.68 0.90
C ASP A 10 3.01 21.28 1.21
N VAL A 11 2.06 20.47 1.69
CA VAL A 11 0.72 20.93 2.12
C VAL A 11 0.53 20.99 3.64
N GLY A 12 1.62 20.90 4.41
CA GLY A 12 1.58 20.92 5.88
C GLY A 12 0.97 19.66 6.51
N GLY A 13 0.84 18.58 5.74
CA GLY A 13 0.37 17.28 6.21
C GLY A 13 1.46 16.50 6.95
N LYS A 14 1.05 15.52 7.76
CA LYS A 14 1.96 14.63 8.45
C LYS A 14 2.20 13.35 7.65
N SER A 15 3.43 12.85 7.67
CA SER A 15 3.80 11.56 7.10
C SER A 15 4.55 10.70 8.09
N ILE A 16 4.25 9.40 8.08
CA ILE A 16 4.86 8.41 8.97
C ILE A 16 5.91 7.62 8.20
N GLY A 17 7.10 7.48 8.76
CA GLY A 17 8.16 6.64 8.22
C GLY A 17 8.36 5.38 9.07
N LEU A 18 8.17 4.21 8.48
CA LEU A 18 8.46 2.92 9.09
C LEU A 18 9.75 2.35 8.45
N ASN A 19 10.88 2.74 9.01
CA ASN A 19 12.19 2.40 8.46
C ASN A 19 12.73 1.11 9.07
N ILE A 20 13.54 0.41 8.28
CA ILE A 20 14.34 -0.73 8.73
C ILE A 20 15.81 -0.36 8.69
N ASN A 21 16.60 -0.84 9.65
CA ASN A 21 18.04 -0.66 9.61
C ASN A 21 18.64 -1.61 8.56
N LEU A 22 19.11 -1.04 7.45
CA LEU A 22 19.83 -1.76 6.41
C LEU A 22 21.30 -1.34 6.40
N PRO A 23 22.24 -2.24 6.05
CA PRO A 23 23.69 -1.93 6.07
C PRO A 23 24.09 -0.75 5.18
N HIS A 24 23.29 -0.45 4.14
CA HIS A 24 23.57 0.58 3.12
C HIS A 24 22.60 1.76 3.13
N GLU A 25 21.51 1.72 3.90
CA GLU A 25 20.56 2.83 4.04
C GLU A 25 20.76 3.49 5.40
N GLN A 26 21.43 4.65 5.40
CA GLN A 26 21.85 5.30 6.65
C GLN A 26 20.85 6.34 7.17
N TYR A 27 20.02 6.94 6.31
CA TYR A 27 19.15 8.06 6.70
C TYR A 27 17.72 7.91 6.19
N PRO A 28 16.72 8.19 7.04
CA PRO A 28 15.36 8.32 6.58
C PRO A 28 15.21 9.52 5.65
N ASN A 29 14.22 9.46 4.78
CA ASN A 29 13.85 10.54 3.88
C ASN A 29 13.53 11.83 4.68
N PRO A 30 14.04 13.00 4.25
CA PRO A 30 13.96 14.25 5.02
C PRO A 30 12.54 14.83 5.18
N TYR A 31 11.58 14.36 4.38
CA TYR A 31 10.20 14.84 4.40
C TYR A 31 9.29 14.05 5.35
N ILE A 32 9.81 13.03 6.03
CA ILE A 32 9.07 12.33 7.08
C ILE A 32 8.93 13.27 8.27
N THR A 33 7.72 13.32 8.85
CA THR A 33 7.48 14.08 10.08
C THR A 33 8.41 13.55 11.20
N PRO A 34 9.30 14.36 11.78
CA PRO A 34 10.39 13.87 12.64
C PRO A 34 9.94 12.99 13.80
N GLU A 35 8.85 13.38 14.49
CA GLU A 35 8.27 12.64 15.62
C GLU A 35 7.51 11.36 15.20
N LEU A 36 7.30 11.17 13.88
CA LEU A 36 6.64 10.01 13.30
C LEU A 36 7.59 9.11 12.50
N CYS A 37 8.89 9.26 12.70
CA CYS A 37 9.93 8.46 12.07
C CYS A 37 10.32 7.30 13.00
N PHE A 38 9.83 6.11 12.72
CA PHE A 38 10.07 4.90 13.51
C PHE A 38 11.14 4.04 12.84
N ARG A 39 12.03 3.45 13.66
CA ARG A 39 13.08 2.53 13.20
C ARG A 39 12.87 1.14 13.78
N PHE A 40 12.89 0.15 12.93
CA PHE A 40 12.72 -1.26 13.29
C PHE A 40 14.02 -2.03 13.04
N HIS A 41 14.27 -3.03 13.88
CA HIS A 41 15.39 -3.97 13.71
C HIS A 41 14.96 -5.24 12.97
N TYR A 42 13.68 -5.59 13.07
CA TYR A 42 13.13 -6.82 12.49
C TYR A 42 12.07 -6.51 11.43
N PHE A 43 12.22 -7.12 10.25
CA PHE A 43 11.27 -6.96 9.14
C PHE A 43 9.84 -7.34 9.53
N ALA A 44 9.65 -8.48 10.23
CA ALA A 44 8.33 -8.95 10.63
C ALA A 44 7.58 -7.95 11.51
N VAL A 45 8.29 -7.30 12.45
CA VAL A 45 7.69 -6.28 13.33
C VAL A 45 7.31 -5.03 12.55
N ARG A 46 8.17 -4.58 11.62
CA ARG A 46 7.87 -3.44 10.75
C ARG A 46 6.63 -3.70 9.88
N LYS A 47 6.57 -4.86 9.24
CA LYS A 47 5.43 -5.29 8.41
C LYS A 47 4.12 -5.32 9.19
N LEU A 48 4.15 -5.90 10.40
CA LEU A 48 2.97 -5.91 11.27
C LEU A 48 2.45 -4.49 11.53
N HIS A 49 3.33 -3.55 11.89
CA HIS A 49 2.93 -2.16 12.13
C HIS A 49 2.48 -1.45 10.87
N PHE A 50 3.04 -1.81 9.72
CA PHE A 50 2.62 -1.28 8.43
C PHE A 50 1.17 -1.65 8.11
N LEU A 51 0.77 -2.90 8.36
CA LEU A 51 -0.56 -3.41 8.00
C LEU A 51 -1.65 -3.12 9.04
N LEU A 52 -1.32 -3.13 10.34
CA LEU A 52 -2.31 -3.01 11.44
C LEU A 52 -3.25 -1.80 11.35
N ARG A 53 -2.82 -0.71 10.74
CA ARG A 53 -3.58 0.54 10.64
C ARG A 53 -3.77 1.02 9.21
N THR A 54 -3.36 0.21 8.25
CA THR A 54 -3.47 0.54 6.83
C THR A 54 -4.94 0.57 6.43
N ARG A 55 -5.35 1.66 5.79
CA ARG A 55 -6.68 1.85 5.23
C ARG A 55 -6.69 1.63 3.72
N ALA A 56 -5.54 1.75 3.07
CA ALA A 56 -5.35 1.50 1.66
C ALA A 56 -3.90 1.17 1.38
N LEU A 57 -3.62 0.35 0.39
CA LEU A 57 -2.27 0.09 -0.09
C LEU A 57 -2.13 0.65 -1.51
N VAL A 58 -1.24 1.63 -1.68
CA VAL A 58 -0.90 2.18 -3.01
C VAL A 58 0.54 1.78 -3.33
N VAL A 59 0.71 0.98 -4.37
CA VAL A 59 1.98 0.33 -4.71
C VAL A 59 2.52 0.90 -6.01
N PHE A 60 3.69 1.51 -5.94
CA PHE A 60 4.44 2.02 -7.09
C PHE A 60 5.41 0.95 -7.61
N PRO A 61 5.87 1.05 -8.87
CA PRO A 61 6.91 0.17 -9.40
C PRO A 61 8.12 0.08 -8.46
N GLY A 62 8.56 -1.15 -8.16
CA GLY A 62 9.64 -1.38 -7.22
C GLY A 62 10.20 -2.81 -7.27
N GLY A 63 11.20 -3.09 -6.46
CA GLY A 63 11.85 -4.41 -6.40
C GLY A 63 11.22 -5.37 -5.40
N TYR A 64 12.00 -6.36 -4.98
CA TYR A 64 11.55 -7.46 -4.12
C TYR A 64 10.86 -7.00 -2.83
N GLY A 65 11.32 -5.93 -2.19
CA GLY A 65 10.68 -5.41 -0.98
C GLY A 65 9.26 -4.86 -1.24
N THR A 66 9.02 -4.30 -2.44
CA THR A 66 7.69 -3.86 -2.85
C THR A 66 6.76 -5.04 -3.12
N PHE A 67 7.26 -6.07 -3.80
CA PHE A 67 6.51 -7.32 -4.02
C PHE A 67 6.19 -8.04 -2.71
N ASP A 68 7.12 -8.05 -1.77
CA ASP A 68 6.95 -8.64 -0.46
C ASP A 68 5.77 -8.01 0.31
N GLU A 69 5.68 -6.68 0.35
CA GLU A 69 4.55 -5.99 0.97
C GLU A 69 3.23 -6.20 0.20
N LEU A 70 3.30 -6.20 -1.14
CA LEU A 70 2.12 -6.42 -1.98
C LEU A 70 1.53 -7.81 -1.79
N PHE A 71 2.34 -8.86 -1.95
CA PHE A 71 1.86 -10.24 -1.88
C PHE A 71 1.45 -10.64 -0.46
N GLU A 72 2.12 -10.13 0.57
CA GLU A 72 1.65 -10.30 1.93
C GLU A 72 0.24 -9.72 2.12
N THR A 73 0.03 -8.48 1.66
CA THR A 73 -1.29 -7.83 1.77
C THR A 73 -2.36 -8.56 0.97
N LEU A 74 -2.06 -8.94 -0.28
CA LEU A 74 -2.97 -9.72 -1.12
C LEU A 74 -3.36 -11.05 -0.43
N THR A 75 -2.40 -11.77 0.12
CA THR A 75 -2.64 -13.02 0.85
C THR A 75 -3.54 -12.81 2.07
N LEU A 76 -3.29 -11.77 2.85
CA LEU A 76 -4.09 -11.49 4.05
C LEU A 76 -5.53 -11.08 3.72
N VAL A 77 -5.74 -10.34 2.62
CA VAL A 77 -7.08 -9.97 2.14
C VAL A 77 -7.78 -11.18 1.55
N GLN A 78 -7.13 -11.95 0.67
CA GLN A 78 -7.66 -13.15 0.03
C GLN A 78 -8.12 -14.18 1.07
N THR A 79 -7.29 -14.44 2.07
CA THR A 79 -7.59 -15.41 3.15
C THR A 79 -8.55 -14.87 4.20
N ARG A 80 -9.02 -13.62 4.05
CA ARG A 80 -9.88 -12.93 5.03
C ARG A 80 -9.29 -12.84 6.44
N THR A 81 -7.96 -12.87 6.54
CA THR A 81 -7.22 -12.70 7.80
C THR A 81 -7.30 -11.27 8.30
N ILE A 82 -7.39 -10.31 7.39
CA ILE A 82 -7.70 -8.91 7.68
C ILE A 82 -8.98 -8.49 6.97
N LYS A 83 -9.61 -7.39 7.42
CA LYS A 83 -10.69 -6.77 6.67
C LYS A 83 -10.19 -6.36 5.29
N PRO A 84 -11.01 -6.50 4.24
CA PRO A 84 -10.64 -6.01 2.92
C PRO A 84 -10.24 -4.52 2.96
N ILE A 85 -9.15 -4.21 2.30
CA ILE A 85 -8.68 -2.85 2.07
C ILE A 85 -8.46 -2.65 0.57
N PRO A 86 -8.65 -1.45 0.05
CA PRO A 86 -8.35 -1.16 -1.35
C PRO A 86 -6.84 -1.26 -1.62
N ILE A 87 -6.50 -1.94 -2.72
CA ILE A 87 -5.11 -2.12 -3.18
C ILE A 87 -5.01 -1.53 -4.60
N VAL A 88 -4.12 -0.57 -4.79
CA VAL A 88 -3.93 0.14 -6.07
C VAL A 88 -2.52 -0.09 -6.56
N LEU A 89 -2.39 -0.59 -7.79
CA LEU A 89 -1.11 -0.77 -8.47
C LEU A 89 -0.90 0.39 -9.46
N VAL A 90 0.08 1.22 -9.20
CA VAL A 90 0.37 2.40 -10.03
C VAL A 90 1.33 2.02 -11.14
N GLY A 91 0.96 2.32 -12.40
CA GLY A 91 1.73 1.95 -13.58
C GLY A 91 1.36 0.57 -14.12
N GLU A 92 0.21 0.47 -14.79
CA GLU A 92 -0.36 -0.79 -15.28
C GLU A 92 0.62 -1.62 -16.13
N GLU A 93 1.36 -0.97 -17.05
CA GLU A 93 2.33 -1.67 -17.90
C GLU A 93 3.40 -2.39 -17.09
N TYR A 94 3.94 -1.73 -16.03
CA TYR A 94 4.94 -2.34 -15.16
C TYR A 94 4.37 -3.58 -14.46
N TRP A 95 3.19 -3.48 -13.88
CA TRP A 95 2.61 -4.55 -13.08
C TRP A 95 2.18 -5.75 -13.94
N ARG A 96 1.57 -5.52 -15.11
CA ARG A 96 1.21 -6.60 -16.03
C ARG A 96 2.42 -7.36 -16.59
N ARG A 97 3.58 -6.71 -16.66
CA ARG A 97 4.84 -7.37 -17.04
C ARG A 97 5.54 -8.05 -15.88
N SER A 98 5.22 -7.66 -14.66
CA SER A 98 5.88 -8.17 -13.46
C SER A 98 5.27 -9.46 -12.94
N PHE A 99 3.96 -9.61 -13.05
CA PHE A 99 3.23 -10.85 -12.78
C PHE A 99 1.91 -10.87 -13.55
N ASP A 100 1.45 -12.07 -13.88
CA ASP A 100 0.23 -12.29 -14.66
C ASP A 100 -0.83 -12.97 -13.76
N VAL A 101 -1.82 -12.17 -13.34
CA VAL A 101 -2.89 -12.67 -12.47
C VAL A 101 -3.84 -13.62 -13.22
N ASP A 102 -4.04 -13.40 -14.52
CA ASP A 102 -4.89 -14.28 -15.33
C ASP A 102 -4.25 -15.66 -15.46
N PHE A 103 -2.94 -15.73 -15.68
CA PHE A 103 -2.20 -16.98 -15.66
C PHE A 103 -2.33 -17.72 -14.32
N LEU A 104 -2.28 -17.01 -13.18
CA LEU A 104 -2.44 -17.66 -11.88
C LEU A 104 -3.83 -18.25 -11.69
N VAL A 105 -4.88 -17.60 -12.22
CA VAL A 105 -6.24 -18.15 -12.22
C VAL A 105 -6.35 -19.36 -13.15
N ASP A 106 -5.79 -19.27 -14.34
CA ASP A 106 -5.84 -20.37 -15.34
C ASP A 106 -5.12 -21.64 -14.84
N GLU A 107 -4.03 -21.48 -14.07
CA GLU A 107 -3.34 -22.57 -13.37
C GLU A 107 -4.09 -23.06 -12.12
N GLY A 108 -5.17 -22.40 -11.71
CA GLY A 108 -5.98 -22.79 -10.56
C GLY A 108 -5.31 -22.61 -9.20
N VAL A 109 -4.32 -21.72 -9.10
CA VAL A 109 -3.60 -21.44 -7.83
C VAL A 109 -4.22 -20.28 -7.05
N ILE A 110 -5.08 -19.49 -7.69
CA ILE A 110 -5.94 -18.50 -7.08
C ILE A 110 -7.35 -18.57 -7.71
N ASP A 111 -8.36 -18.06 -7.04
CA ASP A 111 -9.72 -18.01 -7.53
C ASP A 111 -9.97 -16.86 -8.53
N ALA A 112 -10.97 -17.00 -9.40
CA ALA A 112 -11.30 -15.98 -10.40
C ALA A 112 -11.68 -14.63 -9.75
N GLU A 113 -12.29 -14.64 -8.56
CA GLU A 113 -12.63 -13.45 -7.79
C GLU A 113 -11.39 -12.69 -7.26
N ASP A 114 -10.24 -13.36 -7.15
CA ASP A 114 -9.01 -12.73 -6.66
C ASP A 114 -8.42 -11.69 -7.63
N ARG A 115 -8.88 -11.70 -8.90
CA ARG A 115 -8.56 -10.62 -9.86
C ARG A 115 -9.03 -9.25 -9.38
N GLU A 116 -10.09 -9.21 -8.59
CA GLU A 116 -10.72 -7.97 -8.13
C GLU A 116 -10.15 -7.44 -6.80
N LEU A 117 -9.13 -8.11 -6.25
CA LEU A 117 -8.47 -7.66 -5.02
C LEU A 117 -7.71 -6.34 -5.19
N PHE A 118 -7.37 -5.97 -6.42
CA PHE A 118 -6.68 -4.72 -6.73
C PHE A 118 -7.13 -4.15 -8.07
N TRP A 119 -6.78 -2.88 -8.32
CA TRP A 119 -6.94 -2.25 -9.63
C TRP A 119 -5.71 -1.44 -10.00
N TYR A 120 -5.63 -1.03 -11.26
CA TYR A 120 -4.54 -0.20 -11.77
C TYR A 120 -4.93 1.28 -11.78
N ALA A 121 -3.95 2.17 -11.60
CA ALA A 121 -4.09 3.60 -11.77
C ALA A 121 -2.77 4.20 -12.28
N GLU A 122 -2.88 5.32 -13.02
CA GLU A 122 -1.71 6.04 -13.55
C GLU A 122 -1.50 7.39 -12.87
N THR A 123 -2.54 7.99 -12.32
CA THR A 123 -2.50 9.33 -11.76
C THR A 123 -2.93 9.38 -10.30
N ALA A 124 -2.50 10.41 -9.58
CA ALA A 124 -2.93 10.66 -8.20
C ALA A 124 -4.44 10.87 -8.09
N GLU A 125 -5.06 11.46 -9.11
CA GLU A 125 -6.50 11.69 -9.16
C GLU A 125 -7.26 10.38 -9.31
N GLU A 126 -6.83 9.47 -10.20
CA GLU A 126 -7.42 8.13 -10.34
C GLU A 126 -7.30 7.33 -9.06
N ILE A 127 -6.12 7.36 -8.41
CA ILE A 127 -5.92 6.69 -7.12
C ILE A 127 -6.92 7.22 -6.08
N TRP A 128 -6.99 8.55 -5.93
CA TRP A 128 -7.83 9.17 -4.91
C TRP A 128 -9.32 8.89 -5.14
N ASN A 129 -9.81 9.08 -6.36
CA ASN A 129 -11.19 8.81 -6.72
C ASN A 129 -11.54 7.33 -6.54
N GLY A 130 -10.67 6.42 -6.99
CA GLY A 130 -10.85 4.98 -6.78
C GLY A 130 -10.93 4.59 -5.30
N LEU A 131 -10.12 5.18 -4.44
CA LEU A 131 -10.19 4.96 -2.99
C LEU A 131 -11.52 5.46 -2.39
N LEU A 132 -11.99 6.64 -2.79
CA LEU A 132 -13.27 7.19 -2.32
C LEU A 132 -14.42 6.30 -2.75
N ASP A 133 -14.47 5.90 -4.02
CA ASP A 133 -15.50 5.03 -4.59
C ASP A 133 -15.52 3.67 -3.90
N TRP A 134 -14.36 3.08 -3.66
CA TRP A 134 -14.26 1.79 -2.96
C TRP A 134 -14.87 1.87 -1.56
N TYR A 135 -14.54 2.91 -0.79
CA TYR A 135 -15.07 3.09 0.56
C TYR A 135 -16.56 3.41 0.56
N GLN A 136 -17.03 4.19 -0.40
CA GLN A 136 -18.46 4.48 -0.54
C GLN A 136 -19.28 3.22 -0.80
N HIS A 137 -18.81 2.32 -1.67
CA HIS A 137 -19.47 1.04 -1.96
C HIS A 137 -19.43 0.06 -0.78
N ASN A 138 -18.40 0.12 0.05
CA ASN A 138 -18.27 -0.74 1.24
C ASN A 138 -18.94 -0.16 2.51
N GLY A 139 -19.62 0.99 2.41
CA GLY A 139 -20.39 1.58 3.50
C GLY A 139 -19.58 2.15 4.66
N GLU A 140 -18.26 2.30 4.50
CA GLU A 140 -17.37 2.91 5.49
C GLU A 140 -16.71 4.17 4.90
N PRO A 141 -16.67 5.31 5.59
CA PRO A 141 -15.96 6.49 5.08
C PRO A 141 -14.44 6.31 5.19
N LEU A 142 -13.71 6.64 4.12
CA LEU A 142 -12.23 6.67 4.14
C LEU A 142 -11.72 7.68 5.19
N ILE A 143 -12.37 8.82 5.27
CA ILE A 143 -12.07 9.89 6.22
C ILE A 143 -13.23 9.98 7.19
N THR A 144 -13.01 9.63 8.44
CA THR A 144 -13.93 9.95 9.54
C THR A 144 -13.64 11.37 10.01
N ALA A 145 -14.64 12.24 9.98
CA ALA A 145 -14.54 13.54 10.65
C ALA A 145 -14.12 13.27 12.13
N ARG A 146 -13.03 13.90 12.57
CA ARG A 146 -12.72 13.89 14.00
C ARG A 146 -13.91 14.55 14.70
N SER A 147 -14.58 13.81 15.57
CA SER A 147 -15.38 14.41 16.63
C SER A 147 -14.39 15.11 17.55
N ASP A 148 -14.48 16.44 17.59
CA ASP A 148 -13.74 17.30 18.51
C ASP A 148 -14.04 16.93 19.97
#